data_1c64888adfd74900c679b1e48cb877f4
#
_entry.id   1c64888adfd74900c679b1e48cb877f4
#
_cell.length_a   1.000
_cell.length_b   1.000
_cell.length_c   1.000
_cell.angle_alpha   90.00
_cell.angle_beta   90.00
_cell.angle_gamma   90.00
#
_symmetry.space_group_name_H-M   'P 1'
#
loop_
_entity.id
_entity.type
_entity.pdbx_description
1 polymer ?
#
loop_
_entity_poly.entity_id
_entity_poly.type
_entity_poly.pdbx_seq_one_letter_code
_entity_poly.pdbx_strand_id
1 'polypeptide(L)'
;MDRTLHDAQNAKKILQITADTMILVDQDGTCVDIDTHSNLWFLQEEKLLGKNIFDLLPLHTRQKLVPIFRQVIDKQKSVSKNYKLELAEGTYYFKCIMYPYEDKVLCQYRDITARSNVKLQLERTNHELKEIQKAAQIGQWKYVSKERMFYYWGYTGILCGETQRSIPIERYYEMIVEEDKSLFAKWLENNEKEMNENSTSYRINYDGEVYYLRIQTYTREELSDGTFYMEGYVQNVTDIQRHRNDINTLTHAINNAKESIFAARKDGTLIFANRLFKENHGISEEDKLDLYKIYELAGD
;
A
#
# COMPACT_ATOMS: atom_id res chain seq x y z
N MET A 1 20.91 40.23 -39.50
CA MET A 1 19.47 39.96 -39.59
C MET A 1 19.14 38.46 -39.60
N ASP A 2 20.04 37.60 -40.12
CA ASP A 2 19.78 36.14 -40.22
C ASP A 2 19.90 35.35 -38.92
N ARG A 3 20.77 35.78 -38.00
CA ARG A 3 21.03 35.04 -36.73
C ARG A 3 19.87 35.13 -35.75
N THR A 4 19.23 36.30 -35.67
CA THR A 4 18.06 36.53 -34.78
C THR A 4 16.81 35.77 -35.26
N LEU A 5 16.61 35.63 -36.57
CA LEU A 5 15.52 34.81 -37.11
C LEU A 5 15.73 33.31 -36.88
N HIS A 6 16.98 32.85 -36.97
CA HIS A 6 17.34 31.46 -36.74
C HIS A 6 17.20 31.07 -35.25
N ASP A 7 17.59 31.98 -34.33
CA ASP A 7 17.45 31.81 -32.89
C ASP A 7 15.96 31.81 -32.46
N ALA A 8 15.13 32.66 -33.06
CA ALA A 8 13.68 32.66 -32.81
C ALA A 8 12.99 31.37 -33.34
N GLN A 9 13.39 30.87 -34.53
CA GLN A 9 12.87 29.61 -35.07
C GLN A 9 13.31 28.41 -34.25
N ASN A 10 14.55 28.38 -33.74
CA ASN A 10 15.03 27.33 -32.84
C ASN A 10 14.33 27.37 -31.48
N ALA A 11 14.13 28.56 -30.91
CA ALA A 11 13.34 28.74 -29.70
C ALA A 11 11.90 28.23 -29.89
N LYS A 12 11.26 28.55 -31.01
CA LYS A 12 9.92 28.06 -31.34
C LYS A 12 9.86 26.52 -31.48
N LYS A 13 10.89 25.91 -32.11
CA LYS A 13 11.00 24.45 -32.20
C LYS A 13 11.19 23.77 -30.81
N ILE A 14 11.99 24.38 -29.94
CA ILE A 14 12.18 23.85 -28.56
C ILE A 14 10.88 23.93 -27.78
N LEU A 15 10.12 25.01 -27.89
CA LEU A 15 8.80 25.17 -27.27
C LEU A 15 7.79 24.13 -27.80
N GLN A 16 7.83 23.83 -29.11
CA GLN A 16 6.99 22.77 -29.71
C GLN A 16 7.29 21.38 -29.19
N ILE A 17 8.52 21.07 -28.77
CA ILE A 17 8.92 19.76 -28.22
C ILE A 17 8.40 19.59 -26.80
N THR A 18 8.21 20.68 -26.04
CA THR A 18 7.83 20.60 -24.61
C THR A 18 6.34 20.38 -24.39
N ALA A 19 5.50 20.52 -25.42
CA ALA A 19 4.03 20.46 -25.32
C ALA A 19 3.42 21.39 -24.24
N ASP A 20 4.17 22.42 -23.83
CA ASP A 20 3.75 23.40 -22.83
C ASP A 20 2.95 24.53 -23.56
N THR A 21 1.98 25.08 -22.85
CA THR A 21 1.29 26.30 -23.30
C THR A 21 2.01 27.51 -22.71
N MET A 22 2.36 28.47 -23.58
CA MET A 22 2.95 29.75 -23.19
C MET A 22 1.94 30.87 -23.38
N ILE A 23 1.72 31.65 -22.34
CA ILE A 23 0.78 32.78 -22.35
C ILE A 23 1.53 34.01 -21.89
N LEU A 24 1.55 35.04 -22.74
CA LEU A 24 2.07 36.36 -22.39
C LEU A 24 0.90 37.18 -21.83
N VAL A 25 1.09 37.68 -20.64
CA VAL A 25 0.03 38.37 -19.86
C VAL A 25 0.55 39.76 -19.47
N ASP A 26 -0.26 40.77 -19.63
CA ASP A 26 0.08 42.13 -19.16
C ASP A 26 -0.15 42.28 -17.65
N GLN A 27 0.16 43.47 -17.10
CA GLN A 27 0.12 43.71 -15.67
C GLN A 27 -1.26 43.58 -15.03
N ASP A 28 -2.32 43.72 -15.77
CA ASP A 28 -3.70 43.59 -15.28
C ASP A 28 -4.24 42.16 -15.41
N GLY A 29 -3.50 41.29 -16.07
CA GLY A 29 -3.87 39.87 -16.22
C GLY A 29 -4.49 39.55 -17.58
N THR A 30 -4.46 40.48 -18.57
CA THR A 30 -4.99 40.26 -19.89
C THR A 30 -3.99 39.48 -20.78
N CYS A 31 -4.47 38.43 -21.44
CA CYS A 31 -3.67 37.66 -22.37
C CYS A 31 -3.36 38.48 -23.62
N VAL A 32 -2.08 38.74 -23.86
CA VAL A 32 -1.58 39.53 -24.98
C VAL A 32 -1.17 38.64 -26.15
N ASP A 33 -0.59 37.48 -25.84
CA ASP A 33 -0.14 36.51 -26.82
C ASP A 33 -0.16 35.11 -26.24
N ILE A 34 -0.31 34.11 -27.09
CA ILE A 34 -0.39 32.70 -26.67
C ILE A 34 0.24 31.79 -27.73
N ASP A 35 1.09 30.89 -27.29
CA ASP A 35 1.55 29.73 -28.05
C ASP A 35 1.11 28.47 -27.33
N THR A 36 0.17 27.73 -27.92
CA THR A 36 -0.43 26.55 -27.29
C THR A 36 -0.32 25.32 -28.18
N HIS A 37 0.12 24.23 -27.59
CA HIS A 37 0.08 22.87 -28.15
C HIS A 37 -0.86 21.95 -27.37
N SER A 38 -1.63 22.52 -26.46
CA SER A 38 -2.58 21.80 -25.63
C SER A 38 -3.88 21.51 -26.39
N ASN A 39 -4.35 20.25 -26.27
CA ASN A 39 -5.68 19.87 -26.76
C ASN A 39 -6.82 20.28 -25.81
N LEU A 40 -6.51 20.94 -24.71
CA LEU A 40 -7.51 21.36 -23.73
C LEU A 40 -8.25 22.59 -24.27
N TRP A 41 -9.56 22.47 -24.39
CA TRP A 41 -10.41 23.49 -25.01
C TRP A 41 -10.31 24.88 -24.37
N PHE A 42 -10.03 24.94 -23.06
CA PHE A 42 -9.91 26.19 -22.30
C PHE A 42 -8.53 26.85 -22.42
N LEU A 43 -7.53 26.19 -23.03
CA LEU A 43 -6.21 26.73 -23.34
C LEU A 43 -6.07 27.08 -24.82
N GLN A 44 -7.16 27.17 -25.56
CA GLN A 44 -7.15 27.57 -26.96
C GLN A 44 -7.06 29.10 -27.11
N GLU A 45 -6.37 29.55 -28.13
CA GLU A 45 -6.15 30.96 -28.40
C GLU A 45 -7.43 31.80 -28.41
N GLU A 46 -8.48 31.32 -29.11
CA GLU A 46 -9.78 31.98 -29.21
C GLU A 46 -10.47 32.18 -27.85
N LYS A 47 -10.11 31.40 -26.87
CA LYS A 47 -10.68 31.46 -25.50
C LYS A 47 -9.95 32.42 -24.60
N LEU A 48 -8.65 32.67 -24.85
CA LEU A 48 -7.74 33.37 -23.93
C LEU A 48 -7.32 34.75 -24.47
N LEU A 49 -7.05 34.88 -25.75
CA LEU A 49 -6.52 36.12 -26.32
C LEU A 49 -7.46 37.31 -26.06
N GLY A 50 -6.89 38.39 -25.54
CA GLY A 50 -7.62 39.62 -25.18
C GLY A 50 -8.49 39.51 -23.95
N LYS A 51 -8.49 38.39 -23.22
CA LYS A 51 -9.27 38.22 -21.97
C LYS A 51 -8.37 38.19 -20.76
N ASN A 52 -8.91 38.57 -19.60
CA ASN A 52 -8.23 38.40 -18.34
C ASN A 52 -8.21 36.92 -17.98
N ILE A 53 -7.01 36.32 -17.89
CA ILE A 53 -6.84 34.89 -17.64
C ILE A 53 -7.38 34.47 -16.27
N PHE A 54 -7.41 35.38 -15.31
CA PHE A 54 -7.90 35.09 -13.96
C PHE A 54 -9.43 35.02 -13.88
N ASP A 55 -10.14 35.67 -14.77
CA ASP A 55 -11.60 35.63 -14.82
C ASP A 55 -12.12 34.27 -15.34
N LEU A 56 -11.27 33.53 -16.03
CA LEU A 56 -11.57 32.20 -16.54
C LEU A 56 -11.33 31.09 -15.52
N LEU A 57 -10.71 31.42 -14.39
CA LEU A 57 -10.37 30.45 -13.35
C LEU A 57 -11.45 30.39 -12.25
N PRO A 58 -11.71 29.21 -11.68
CA PRO A 58 -12.52 29.09 -10.47
C PRO A 58 -12.01 30.00 -9.34
N LEU A 59 -12.94 30.52 -8.55
CA LEU A 59 -12.64 31.54 -7.52
C LEU A 59 -11.48 31.14 -6.59
N HIS A 60 -11.46 29.89 -6.13
CA HIS A 60 -10.40 29.40 -5.22
C HIS A 60 -9.02 29.35 -5.87
N THR A 61 -8.95 29.05 -7.17
CA THR A 61 -7.69 29.04 -7.96
C THR A 61 -7.23 30.47 -8.22
N ARG A 62 -8.14 31.34 -8.61
CA ARG A 62 -7.90 32.78 -8.78
C ARG A 62 -7.33 33.42 -7.52
N GLN A 63 -7.93 33.18 -6.37
CA GLN A 63 -7.45 33.73 -5.08
C GLN A 63 -6.02 33.32 -4.75
N LYS A 64 -5.57 32.15 -5.21
CA LYS A 64 -4.19 31.68 -5.00
C LYS A 64 -3.22 32.21 -6.04
N LEU A 65 -3.61 32.35 -7.29
CA LEU A 65 -2.71 32.70 -8.38
C LEU A 65 -2.50 34.21 -8.56
N VAL A 66 -3.52 35.03 -8.33
CA VAL A 66 -3.41 36.50 -8.45
C VAL A 66 -2.35 37.11 -7.52
N PRO A 67 -2.25 36.76 -6.24
CA PRO A 67 -1.16 37.26 -5.40
C PRO A 67 0.23 36.84 -5.86
N ILE A 68 0.36 35.63 -6.41
CA ILE A 68 1.63 35.13 -6.96
C ILE A 68 2.01 35.89 -8.22
N PHE A 69 1.05 36.14 -9.10
CA PHE A 69 1.25 36.92 -10.31
C PHE A 69 1.74 38.34 -9.98
N ARG A 70 1.09 39.04 -9.05
CA ARG A 70 1.53 40.36 -8.55
C ARG A 70 2.93 40.29 -7.95
N GLN A 71 3.24 39.25 -7.17
CA GLN A 71 4.58 39.06 -6.63
C GLN A 71 5.67 38.95 -7.71
N VAL A 72 5.36 38.30 -8.86
CA VAL A 72 6.29 38.20 -9.99
C VAL A 72 6.56 39.57 -10.58
N ILE A 73 5.52 40.38 -10.77
CA ILE A 73 5.64 41.78 -11.26
C ILE A 73 6.47 42.62 -10.30
N ASP A 74 6.10 42.63 -9.01
CA ASP A 74 6.71 43.52 -8.01
C ASP A 74 8.16 43.16 -7.70
N LYS A 75 8.46 41.84 -7.60
CA LYS A 75 9.79 41.36 -7.21
C LYS A 75 10.71 41.03 -8.37
N GLN A 76 10.21 41.06 -9.59
CA GLN A 76 10.97 40.69 -10.81
C GLN A 76 11.68 39.32 -10.66
N LYS A 77 11.01 38.35 -10.06
CA LYS A 77 11.52 36.99 -9.84
C LYS A 77 10.50 35.96 -10.34
N SER A 78 11.01 34.92 -11.01
CA SER A 78 10.18 33.82 -11.45
C SER A 78 9.63 33.01 -10.26
N VAL A 79 8.40 32.52 -10.42
CA VAL A 79 7.72 31.67 -9.42
C VAL A 79 7.14 30.45 -10.12
N SER A 80 7.34 29.27 -9.53
CA SER A 80 6.75 28.01 -9.99
C SER A 80 5.71 27.52 -8.98
N LYS A 81 4.52 27.18 -9.45
CA LYS A 81 3.43 26.63 -8.63
C LYS A 81 2.69 25.52 -9.36
N ASN A 82 2.35 24.50 -8.61
CA ASN A 82 1.37 23.49 -9.04
C ASN A 82 0.00 23.88 -8.50
N TYR A 83 -1.02 23.70 -9.31
CA TYR A 83 -2.41 23.91 -8.88
C TYR A 83 -3.34 22.88 -9.52
N LYS A 84 -4.46 22.68 -8.86
CA LYS A 84 -5.56 21.83 -9.31
C LYS A 84 -6.64 22.72 -9.89
N LEU A 85 -7.15 22.34 -11.05
CA LEU A 85 -8.26 22.98 -11.72
C LEU A 85 -9.41 21.99 -11.81
N GLU A 86 -10.53 22.33 -11.18
CA GLU A 86 -11.77 21.54 -11.23
C GLU A 86 -12.72 22.21 -12.21
N LEU A 87 -13.03 21.52 -13.29
CA LEU A 87 -13.96 21.94 -14.33
C LEU A 87 -15.10 20.92 -14.40
N ALA A 88 -16.17 21.27 -15.14
CA ALA A 88 -17.30 20.35 -15.32
C ALA A 88 -16.90 19.04 -15.99
N GLU A 89 -15.89 19.07 -16.86
CA GLU A 89 -15.37 17.92 -17.60
C GLU A 89 -14.38 17.08 -16.82
N GLY A 90 -13.87 17.57 -15.66
CA GLY A 90 -12.94 16.81 -14.83
C GLY A 90 -11.96 17.64 -14.03
N THR A 91 -11.04 16.91 -13.41
CA THR A 91 -9.96 17.50 -12.60
C THR A 91 -8.64 17.45 -13.37
N TYR A 92 -8.02 18.59 -13.48
CA TYR A 92 -6.73 18.79 -14.14
C TYR A 92 -5.69 19.32 -13.16
N TYR A 93 -4.44 18.93 -13.38
CA TYR A 93 -3.30 19.40 -12.59
C TYR A 93 -2.31 20.09 -13.50
N PHE A 94 -1.97 21.33 -13.17
CA PHE A 94 -1.03 22.13 -13.92
C PHE A 94 0.18 22.54 -13.07
N LYS A 95 1.35 22.55 -13.71
CA LYS A 95 2.50 23.29 -13.25
C LYS A 95 2.53 24.59 -14.03
N CYS A 96 2.39 25.72 -13.32
CA CYS A 96 2.54 27.05 -13.88
C CYS A 96 3.87 27.64 -13.41
N ILE A 97 4.68 28.13 -14.36
CA ILE A 97 5.87 28.91 -14.07
C ILE A 97 5.65 30.29 -14.66
N MET A 98 5.76 31.31 -13.83
CA MET A 98 5.59 32.71 -14.21
C MET A 98 6.96 33.38 -14.23
N TYR A 99 7.32 33.97 -15.36
CA TYR A 99 8.57 34.68 -15.56
C TYR A 99 8.28 36.16 -15.78
N PRO A 100 9.01 37.09 -15.11
CA PRO A 100 8.93 38.50 -15.49
C PRO A 100 9.52 38.68 -16.88
N TYR A 101 8.82 39.41 -17.73
CA TYR A 101 9.23 39.70 -19.11
C TYR A 101 8.87 41.15 -19.46
N GLU A 102 9.87 42.03 -19.41
CA GLU A 102 9.68 43.47 -19.53
C GLU A 102 8.60 44.02 -18.58
N ASP A 103 7.55 44.61 -19.10
CA ASP A 103 6.37 45.10 -18.37
C ASP A 103 5.26 44.04 -18.26
N LYS A 104 5.53 42.78 -18.64
CA LYS A 104 4.58 41.67 -18.73
C LYS A 104 5.05 40.45 -17.91
N VAL A 105 4.23 39.42 -17.89
CA VAL A 105 4.55 38.14 -17.30
C VAL A 105 4.37 37.04 -18.37
N LEU A 106 5.41 36.25 -18.61
CA LEU A 106 5.31 35.04 -19.39
C LEU A 106 4.93 33.87 -18.48
N CYS A 107 3.75 33.30 -18.71
CA CYS A 107 3.23 32.16 -18.01
C CYS A 107 3.41 30.88 -18.84
N GLN A 108 4.19 29.94 -18.34
CA GLN A 108 4.35 28.60 -18.91
C GLN A 108 3.44 27.63 -18.17
N TYR A 109 2.53 27.00 -18.87
CA TYR A 109 1.62 25.99 -18.32
C TYR A 109 1.96 24.61 -18.87
N ARG A 110 2.23 23.69 -17.95
CA ARG A 110 2.43 22.28 -18.27
C ARG A 110 1.30 21.45 -17.64
N ASP A 111 0.63 20.68 -18.46
CA ASP A 111 -0.32 19.68 -17.96
C ASP A 111 0.48 18.54 -17.30
N ILE A 112 0.24 18.34 -16.02
CA ILE A 112 0.82 17.27 -15.22
C ILE A 112 -0.25 16.30 -14.71
N THR A 113 -1.45 16.31 -15.32
CA THR A 113 -2.62 15.55 -14.85
C THR A 113 -2.33 14.05 -14.81
N ALA A 114 -1.81 13.50 -15.93
CA ALA A 114 -1.49 12.07 -15.98
C ALA A 114 -0.49 11.66 -14.88
N ARG A 115 0.60 12.44 -14.73
CA ARG A 115 1.61 12.19 -13.69
C ARG A 115 1.06 12.34 -12.28
N SER A 116 0.21 13.33 -12.06
CA SER A 116 -0.42 13.57 -10.74
C SER A 116 -1.39 12.47 -10.37
N ASN A 117 -2.19 12.00 -11.33
CA ASN A 117 -3.13 10.90 -11.12
C ASN A 117 -2.39 9.59 -10.80
N VAL A 118 -1.33 9.26 -11.53
CA VAL A 118 -0.49 8.08 -11.22
C VAL A 118 0.09 8.18 -9.81
N LYS A 119 0.62 9.35 -9.43
CA LYS A 119 1.15 9.58 -8.09
C LYS A 119 0.08 9.40 -7.00
N LEU A 120 -1.08 10.02 -7.17
CA LEU A 120 -2.20 9.90 -6.23
C LEU A 120 -2.70 8.46 -6.11
N GLN A 121 -2.80 7.76 -7.24
CA GLN A 121 -3.19 6.34 -7.25
C GLN A 121 -2.16 5.49 -6.50
N LEU A 122 -0.87 5.73 -6.72
CA LEU A 122 0.20 5.02 -6.00
C LEU A 122 0.15 5.30 -4.49
N GLU A 123 -0.04 6.55 -4.09
CA GLU A 123 -0.17 6.93 -2.68
C GLU A 123 -1.38 6.25 -2.04
N ARG A 124 -2.53 6.23 -2.74
CA ARG A 124 -3.74 5.55 -2.27
C ARG A 124 -3.52 4.04 -2.13
N THR A 125 -2.98 3.40 -3.16
CA THR A 125 -2.71 1.95 -3.14
C THR A 125 -1.73 1.59 -2.02
N ASN A 126 -0.68 2.39 -1.83
CA ASN A 126 0.27 2.18 -0.73
C ASN A 126 -0.39 2.35 0.65
N HIS A 127 -1.31 3.30 0.79
CA HIS A 127 -2.07 3.45 2.04
C HIS A 127 -2.98 2.24 2.29
N GLU A 128 -3.74 1.80 1.28
CA GLU A 128 -4.61 0.62 1.35
C GLU A 128 -3.79 -0.64 1.71
N LEU A 129 -2.63 -0.84 1.07
CA LEU A 129 -1.73 -1.96 1.39
C LEU A 129 -1.26 -1.93 2.85
N LYS A 130 -0.89 -0.76 3.38
CA LYS A 130 -0.48 -0.62 4.78
C LYS A 130 -1.60 -0.96 5.76
N GLU A 131 -2.83 -0.53 5.48
CA GLU A 131 -3.98 -0.87 6.32
C GLU A 131 -4.30 -2.37 6.28
N ILE A 132 -4.21 -3.02 5.11
CA ILE A 132 -4.36 -4.46 4.97
C ILE A 132 -3.26 -5.20 5.75
N GLN A 133 -2.00 -4.80 5.63
CA GLN A 133 -0.88 -5.39 6.37
C GLN A 133 -1.09 -5.27 7.87
N LYS A 134 -1.56 -4.11 8.34
CA LYS A 134 -1.89 -3.87 9.75
C LYS A 134 -3.04 -4.76 10.22
N ALA A 135 -4.13 -4.83 9.49
CA ALA A 135 -5.30 -5.65 9.82
C ALA A 135 -4.97 -7.14 9.85
N ALA A 136 -4.13 -7.60 8.92
CA ALA A 136 -3.68 -8.99 8.82
C ALA A 136 -2.48 -9.30 9.75
N GLN A 137 -1.94 -8.31 10.46
CA GLN A 137 -0.74 -8.42 11.30
C GLN A 137 0.46 -8.99 10.53
N ILE A 138 0.66 -8.50 9.29
CA ILE A 138 1.75 -8.96 8.40
C ILE A 138 2.84 -7.91 8.31
N GLY A 139 4.08 -8.34 8.55
CA GLY A 139 5.30 -7.60 8.25
C GLY A 139 6.10 -8.27 7.15
N GLN A 140 6.97 -7.49 6.54
CA GLN A 140 7.97 -7.98 5.57
C GLN A 140 9.33 -8.01 6.23
N TRP A 141 10.17 -8.93 5.78
CA TRP A 141 11.53 -9.04 6.26
C TRP A 141 12.50 -9.29 5.09
N LYS A 142 13.74 -8.90 5.31
CA LYS A 142 14.89 -9.20 4.46
C LYS A 142 16.04 -9.68 5.33
N TYR A 143 16.61 -10.81 5.00
CA TYR A 143 17.86 -11.31 5.61
C TYR A 143 19.02 -11.10 4.65
N VAL A 144 20.09 -10.49 5.13
CA VAL A 144 21.33 -10.26 4.37
C VAL A 144 22.42 -11.13 4.96
N SER A 145 22.86 -12.15 4.21
CA SER A 145 23.82 -13.17 4.70
C SER A 145 25.16 -12.58 5.11
N LYS A 146 25.69 -11.62 4.35
CA LYS A 146 26.96 -10.95 4.63
C LYS A 146 26.99 -10.23 5.98
N GLU A 147 25.88 -9.62 6.33
CA GLU A 147 25.73 -8.82 7.55
C GLU A 147 25.19 -9.64 8.71
N ARG A 148 24.63 -10.83 8.43
CA ARG A 148 23.91 -11.67 9.37
C ARG A 148 22.76 -10.92 10.07
N MET A 149 22.05 -10.08 9.29
CA MET A 149 21.03 -9.17 9.79
C MET A 149 19.69 -9.47 9.16
N PHE A 150 18.63 -9.46 9.99
CA PHE A 150 17.28 -9.29 9.55
C PHE A 150 16.91 -7.79 9.54
N TYR A 151 16.39 -7.34 8.41
CA TYR A 151 15.70 -6.07 8.25
C TYR A 151 14.20 -6.35 8.15
N TYR A 152 13.38 -5.51 8.74
CA TYR A 152 11.95 -5.71 8.70
C TYR A 152 11.18 -4.37 8.61
N TRP A 153 10.02 -4.44 7.98
CA TRP A 153 9.12 -3.32 7.78
C TRP A 153 7.66 -3.80 7.70
N GLY A 154 6.73 -2.86 7.79
CA GLY A 154 5.30 -3.17 7.85
C GLY A 154 4.83 -3.41 9.29
N TYR A 155 3.69 -4.03 9.43
CA TYR A 155 3.06 -4.24 10.73
C TYR A 155 3.31 -5.65 11.25
N THR A 156 4.36 -5.84 12.02
CA THR A 156 4.54 -7.08 12.79
C THR A 156 3.92 -6.98 14.19
N GLY A 157 3.65 -5.77 14.64
CA GLY A 157 3.06 -5.48 15.96
C GLY A 157 3.94 -5.79 17.16
N ILE A 158 4.98 -6.60 16.97
CA ILE A 158 5.75 -7.21 18.06
C ILE A 158 7.22 -6.88 17.98
N LEU A 159 7.83 -6.93 16.79
CA LEU A 159 9.28 -6.83 16.63
C LEU A 159 9.78 -5.40 16.42
N CYS A 160 8.87 -4.48 16.22
CA CYS A 160 9.19 -3.12 15.92
C CYS A 160 8.49 -2.19 16.91
N GLY A 161 9.12 -1.91 18.01
CA GLY A 161 9.01 -0.55 18.49
C GLY A 161 9.39 0.34 17.29
N GLU A 162 8.72 1.45 17.07
CA GLU A 162 8.81 2.31 15.88
C GLU A 162 10.24 2.72 15.43
N THR A 163 11.25 2.37 16.20
CA THR A 163 12.64 2.81 16.06
C THR A 163 13.62 1.76 15.55
N GLN A 164 13.37 0.45 15.73
CA GLN A 164 14.34 -0.58 15.33
C GLN A 164 13.84 -1.39 14.14
N ARG A 165 14.47 -1.18 12.98
CA ARG A 165 14.12 -1.83 11.70
C ARG A 165 15.07 -2.96 11.32
N SER A 166 15.99 -3.34 12.20
CA SER A 166 16.95 -4.43 11.97
C SER A 166 17.38 -5.10 13.26
N ILE A 167 17.71 -6.39 13.16
CA ILE A 167 18.18 -7.19 14.29
C ILE A 167 19.21 -8.22 13.80
N PRO A 168 20.34 -8.43 14.51
CA PRO A 168 21.25 -9.55 14.24
C PRO A 168 20.52 -10.88 14.37
N ILE A 169 20.85 -11.85 13.49
CA ILE A 169 20.20 -13.18 13.51
C ILE A 169 20.38 -13.87 14.86
N GLU A 170 21.53 -13.71 15.50
CA GLU A 170 21.84 -14.30 16.81
C GLU A 170 20.87 -13.79 17.87
N ARG A 171 20.63 -12.48 17.92
CA ARG A 171 19.69 -11.86 18.86
C ARG A 171 18.24 -12.25 18.56
N TYR A 172 17.90 -12.36 17.27
CA TYR A 172 16.58 -12.86 16.89
C TYR A 172 16.37 -14.29 17.40
N TYR A 173 17.40 -15.14 17.24
CA TYR A 173 17.39 -16.54 17.66
C TYR A 173 17.22 -16.69 19.20
N GLU A 174 17.78 -15.75 19.98
CA GLU A 174 17.59 -15.73 21.45
C GLU A 174 16.13 -15.51 21.87
N MET A 175 15.37 -14.78 21.04
CA MET A 175 13.96 -14.54 21.29
C MET A 175 13.07 -15.75 21.01
N ILE A 176 13.54 -16.71 20.22
CA ILE A 176 12.78 -17.92 19.88
C ILE A 176 12.67 -18.81 21.12
N VAL A 177 11.47 -19.31 21.38
CA VAL A 177 11.21 -20.26 22.46
C VAL A 177 12.05 -21.53 22.24
N GLU A 178 12.65 -22.06 23.29
CA GLU A 178 13.69 -23.13 23.20
C GLU A 178 13.25 -24.32 22.36
N GLU A 179 12.00 -24.78 22.53
CA GLU A 179 11.46 -25.93 21.82
C GLU A 179 11.33 -25.69 20.32
N ASP A 180 11.22 -24.43 19.88
CA ASP A 180 11.01 -24.08 18.48
C ASP A 180 12.32 -23.70 17.76
N LYS A 181 13.44 -23.56 18.49
CA LYS A 181 14.75 -23.19 17.90
C LYS A 181 15.22 -24.15 16.82
N SER A 182 15.08 -25.45 17.04
CA SER A 182 15.47 -26.47 16.07
C SER A 182 14.65 -26.39 14.78
N LEU A 183 13.36 -26.09 14.89
CA LEU A 183 12.45 -25.92 13.78
C LEU A 183 12.81 -24.70 12.94
N PHE A 184 13.06 -23.56 13.60
CA PHE A 184 13.48 -22.33 12.92
C PHE A 184 14.86 -22.47 12.27
N ALA A 185 15.83 -23.10 12.96
CA ALA A 185 17.16 -23.34 12.40
C ALA A 185 17.09 -24.17 11.10
N LYS A 186 16.31 -25.26 11.10
CA LYS A 186 16.10 -26.08 9.91
C LYS A 186 15.43 -25.31 8.77
N TRP A 187 14.42 -24.49 9.09
CA TRP A 187 13.79 -23.65 8.09
C TRP A 187 14.80 -22.66 7.48
N LEU A 188 15.60 -21.98 8.31
CA LEU A 188 16.60 -21.03 7.86
C LEU A 188 17.65 -21.72 6.98
N GLU A 189 18.23 -22.83 7.43
CA GLU A 189 19.24 -23.61 6.69
C GLU A 189 18.74 -24.06 5.32
N ASN A 190 17.47 -24.52 5.24
CA ASN A 190 16.88 -24.94 3.97
C ASN A 190 16.75 -23.75 3.00
N ASN A 191 16.33 -22.58 3.49
CA ASN A 191 16.17 -21.39 2.66
C ASN A 191 17.52 -20.73 2.30
N GLU A 192 18.57 -20.91 3.12
CA GLU A 192 19.93 -20.49 2.78
C GLU A 192 20.53 -21.31 1.63
N LYS A 193 20.21 -22.60 1.55
CA LYS A 193 20.69 -23.48 0.48
C LYS A 193 19.94 -23.28 -0.82
N GLU A 194 18.62 -23.27 -0.75
CA GLU A 194 17.74 -23.15 -1.90
C GLU A 194 16.45 -22.45 -1.47
N MET A 195 15.90 -21.64 -2.36
CA MET A 195 14.62 -21.01 -2.11
C MET A 195 13.54 -22.06 -1.85
N ASN A 196 12.91 -22.00 -0.70
CA ASN A 196 11.82 -22.87 -0.32
C ASN A 196 10.61 -22.03 0.09
N GLU A 197 9.52 -22.14 -0.68
CA GLU A 197 8.27 -21.41 -0.41
C GLU A 197 7.51 -21.92 0.83
N ASN A 198 8.03 -22.94 1.52
CA ASN A 198 7.37 -23.48 2.70
C ASN A 198 7.40 -22.50 3.86
N SER A 199 6.22 -22.25 4.41
CA SER A 199 6.11 -21.49 5.66
C SER A 199 6.43 -22.36 6.88
N THR A 200 7.00 -21.75 7.89
CA THR A 200 7.10 -22.36 9.22
C THR A 200 6.45 -21.47 10.28
N SER A 201 5.98 -22.08 11.36
CA SER A 201 5.42 -21.35 12.51
C SER A 201 6.24 -21.68 13.75
N TYR A 202 6.55 -20.64 14.53
CA TYR A 202 7.35 -20.76 15.74
C TYR A 202 6.92 -19.70 16.75
N ARG A 203 7.33 -19.89 18.00
CA ARG A 203 7.03 -18.96 19.08
C ARG A 203 8.25 -18.11 19.40
N ILE A 204 8.00 -16.85 19.70
CA ILE A 204 9.00 -15.93 20.26
C ILE A 204 8.53 -15.43 21.62
N ASN A 205 9.49 -15.18 22.51
CA ASN A 205 9.27 -14.43 23.73
C ASN A 205 9.75 -12.99 23.51
N TYR A 206 8.83 -12.05 23.61
CA TYR A 206 9.14 -10.64 23.47
C TYR A 206 8.44 -9.86 24.59
N ASP A 207 9.22 -9.11 25.36
CA ASP A 207 8.75 -8.32 26.49
C ASP A 207 7.94 -9.16 27.54
N GLY A 208 8.35 -10.41 27.72
CA GLY A 208 7.70 -11.34 28.67
C GLY A 208 6.43 -12.02 28.15
N GLU A 209 6.00 -11.74 26.93
CA GLU A 209 4.86 -12.39 26.29
C GLU A 209 5.29 -13.35 25.18
N VAL A 210 4.53 -14.45 25.02
CA VAL A 210 4.75 -15.43 23.95
C VAL A 210 3.83 -15.13 22.78
N TYR A 211 4.45 -14.96 21.62
CA TYR A 211 3.78 -14.72 20.35
C TYR A 211 4.02 -15.87 19.38
N TYR A 212 3.00 -16.21 18.60
CA TYR A 212 3.07 -17.19 17.52
C TYR A 212 3.26 -16.46 16.19
N LEU A 213 4.38 -16.74 15.54
CA LEU A 213 4.71 -16.17 14.25
C LEU A 213 4.71 -17.24 13.18
N ARG A 214 4.23 -16.88 11.98
CA ARG A 214 4.39 -17.66 10.76
C ARG A 214 5.29 -16.89 9.82
N ILE A 215 6.39 -17.49 9.38
CA ILE A 215 7.34 -16.90 8.46
C ILE A 215 7.37 -17.68 7.14
N GLN A 216 7.53 -16.95 6.03
CA GLN A 216 7.68 -17.53 4.70
C GLN A 216 8.66 -16.69 3.88
N THR A 217 9.49 -17.37 3.07
CA THR A 217 10.39 -16.77 2.07
C THR A 217 9.67 -16.74 0.72
N TYR A 218 9.80 -15.65 -0.03
CA TYR A 218 9.30 -15.56 -1.41
C TYR A 218 10.38 -15.18 -2.41
N THR A 219 11.56 -14.74 -1.96
CA THR A 219 12.71 -14.41 -2.83
C THR A 219 14.00 -14.81 -2.14
N ARG A 220 14.92 -15.37 -2.93
CA ARG A 220 16.32 -15.56 -2.59
C ARG A 220 17.17 -15.17 -3.80
N GLU A 221 18.08 -14.25 -3.62
CA GLU A 221 18.98 -13.81 -4.68
C GLU A 221 20.43 -13.92 -4.22
N GLU A 222 21.27 -14.52 -5.09
CA GLU A 222 22.69 -14.64 -4.89
C GLU A 222 23.41 -13.48 -5.58
N LEU A 223 24.35 -12.87 -4.86
CA LEU A 223 25.15 -11.77 -5.35
C LEU A 223 26.46 -12.27 -5.96
N SER A 224 27.10 -11.45 -6.80
CA SER A 224 28.33 -11.81 -7.51
C SER A 224 29.53 -12.14 -6.61
N ASP A 225 29.48 -11.74 -5.33
CA ASP A 225 30.51 -12.03 -4.32
C ASP A 225 30.23 -13.33 -3.52
N GLY A 226 29.22 -14.12 -3.93
CA GLY A 226 28.82 -15.37 -3.26
C GLY A 226 27.99 -15.16 -1.99
N THR A 227 27.66 -13.91 -1.63
CA THR A 227 26.68 -13.61 -0.60
C THR A 227 25.26 -13.64 -1.19
N PHE A 228 24.25 -13.73 -0.33
CA PHE A 228 22.87 -13.74 -0.77
C PHE A 228 22.01 -12.90 0.16
N TYR A 229 20.82 -12.55 -0.33
CA TYR A 229 19.74 -12.08 0.52
C TYR A 229 18.46 -12.90 0.29
N MET A 230 17.63 -12.94 1.30
CA MET A 230 16.31 -13.53 1.25
C MET A 230 15.29 -12.50 1.69
N GLU A 231 14.12 -12.55 1.08
CA GLU A 231 12.99 -11.71 1.45
C GLU A 231 11.75 -12.58 1.65
N GLY A 232 10.90 -12.11 2.56
CA GLY A 232 9.70 -12.83 2.89
C GLY A 232 8.71 -11.99 3.68
N TYR A 233 7.71 -12.66 4.20
CA TYR A 233 6.78 -12.06 5.15
C TYR A 233 6.73 -12.87 6.44
N VAL A 234 6.37 -12.18 7.50
CA VAL A 234 6.08 -12.76 8.80
C VAL A 234 4.71 -12.27 9.25
N GLN A 235 3.89 -13.19 9.74
CA GLN A 235 2.56 -12.92 10.25
C GLN A 235 2.48 -13.26 11.72
N ASN A 236 1.91 -12.36 12.52
CA ASN A 236 1.51 -12.69 13.88
C ASN A 236 0.18 -13.46 13.83
N VAL A 237 0.22 -14.69 14.25
CA VAL A 237 -0.94 -15.60 14.28
C VAL A 237 -1.36 -15.95 15.72
N THR A 238 -0.94 -15.14 16.70
CA THR A 238 -1.17 -15.41 18.12
C THR A 238 -2.64 -15.57 18.45
N ASP A 239 -3.48 -14.63 18.01
CA ASP A 239 -4.91 -14.67 18.28
C ASP A 239 -5.58 -15.88 17.62
N ILE A 240 -5.17 -16.20 16.39
CA ILE A 240 -5.66 -17.37 15.67
C ILE A 240 -5.31 -18.66 16.43
N GLN A 241 -4.08 -18.77 16.95
CA GLN A 241 -3.64 -19.95 17.69
C GLN A 241 -4.29 -20.03 19.09
N ARG A 242 -4.47 -18.89 19.76
CA ARG A 242 -5.19 -18.85 21.05
C ARG A 242 -6.63 -19.34 20.86
N HIS A 243 -7.38 -18.78 19.93
CA HIS A 243 -8.74 -19.22 19.63
C HIS A 243 -8.82 -20.70 19.26
N ARG A 244 -7.88 -21.18 18.45
CA ARG A 244 -7.82 -22.61 18.10
C ARG A 244 -7.58 -23.50 19.31
N ASN A 245 -6.69 -23.11 20.20
CA ASN A 245 -6.41 -23.84 21.44
C ASN A 245 -7.62 -23.82 22.38
N ASP A 246 -8.32 -22.67 22.49
CA ASP A 246 -9.54 -22.57 23.29
C ASP A 246 -10.62 -23.49 22.74
N ILE A 247 -10.86 -23.51 21.45
CA ILE A 247 -11.82 -24.43 20.80
C ILE A 247 -11.42 -25.87 21.06
N ASN A 248 -10.16 -26.25 20.90
CA ASN A 248 -9.68 -27.59 21.16
C ASN A 248 -9.91 -27.99 22.66
N THR A 249 -9.58 -27.07 23.57
CA THR A 249 -9.78 -27.31 25.04
C THR A 249 -11.24 -27.50 25.35
N LEU A 250 -12.13 -26.66 24.83
CA LEU A 250 -13.56 -26.80 25.00
C LEU A 250 -14.09 -28.11 24.39
N THR A 251 -13.63 -28.46 23.20
CA THR A 251 -14.00 -29.70 22.52
C THR A 251 -13.56 -30.92 23.33
N HIS A 252 -12.34 -30.92 23.88
CA HIS A 252 -11.87 -31.97 24.77
C HIS A 252 -12.70 -32.05 26.06
N ALA A 253 -13.03 -30.94 26.68
CA ALA A 253 -13.86 -30.91 27.89
C ALA A 253 -15.25 -31.48 27.61
N ILE A 254 -15.88 -31.10 26.53
CA ILE A 254 -17.21 -31.59 26.13
C ILE A 254 -17.16 -33.09 25.77
N ASN A 255 -16.12 -33.56 25.09
CA ASN A 255 -15.96 -34.98 24.72
C ASN A 255 -15.71 -35.87 25.96
N ASN A 256 -15.17 -35.32 27.03
CA ASN A 256 -14.95 -36.05 28.29
C ASN A 256 -16.07 -35.83 29.31
N ALA A 257 -17.12 -35.10 28.96
CA ALA A 257 -18.30 -34.94 29.83
C ALA A 257 -19.01 -36.29 30.05
N LYS A 258 -19.56 -36.49 31.26
CA LYS A 258 -20.31 -37.68 31.61
C LYS A 258 -21.77 -37.66 31.13
N GLU A 259 -22.12 -36.63 30.36
CA GLU A 259 -23.46 -36.44 29.82
C GLU A 259 -23.42 -36.47 28.30
N SER A 260 -24.45 -36.99 27.66
CA SER A 260 -24.63 -36.93 26.22
C SER A 260 -24.96 -35.49 25.80
N ILE A 261 -24.07 -34.88 25.05
CA ILE A 261 -24.21 -33.49 24.60
C ILE A 261 -24.25 -33.45 23.07
N PHE A 262 -25.26 -32.80 22.52
CA PHE A 262 -25.38 -32.57 21.09
C PHE A 262 -25.94 -31.19 20.76
N ALA A 263 -25.70 -30.72 19.57
CA ALA A 263 -26.32 -29.53 19.01
C ALA A 263 -26.82 -29.85 17.60
N ALA A 264 -28.03 -29.40 17.29
CA ALA A 264 -28.64 -29.60 15.96
C ALA A 264 -29.27 -28.33 15.43
N ARG A 265 -29.44 -28.27 14.11
CA ARG A 265 -30.24 -27.24 13.43
C ARG A 265 -31.72 -27.57 13.59
N LYS A 266 -32.56 -26.58 13.25
CA LYS A 266 -34.03 -26.76 13.25
C LYS A 266 -34.54 -27.83 12.28
N ASP A 267 -33.76 -28.14 11.25
CA ASP A 267 -34.04 -29.18 10.26
C ASP A 267 -33.59 -30.57 10.70
N GLY A 268 -33.08 -30.70 11.94
CA GLY A 268 -32.61 -31.98 12.46
C GLY A 268 -31.14 -32.28 12.16
N THR A 269 -30.45 -31.50 11.35
CA THR A 269 -29.04 -31.73 11.03
C THR A 269 -28.16 -31.53 12.27
N LEU A 270 -27.40 -32.54 12.69
CA LEU A 270 -26.45 -32.43 13.78
C LEU A 270 -25.30 -31.50 13.41
N ILE A 271 -25.08 -30.48 14.25
CA ILE A 271 -23.93 -29.57 14.16
C ILE A 271 -22.75 -30.14 14.93
N PHE A 272 -23.05 -30.73 16.08
CA PHE A 272 -22.06 -31.26 17.03
C PHE A 272 -22.69 -32.41 17.86
N ALA A 273 -21.87 -33.41 18.18
CA ALA A 273 -22.20 -34.44 19.16
C ALA A 273 -20.91 -34.88 19.87
N ASN A 274 -20.95 -34.94 21.21
CA ASN A 274 -19.79 -35.41 21.95
C ASN A 274 -19.64 -36.93 21.87
N ARG A 275 -18.48 -37.43 22.31
CA ARG A 275 -18.14 -38.84 22.24
C ARG A 275 -19.21 -39.71 22.86
N LEU A 276 -19.70 -39.39 24.07
CA LEU A 276 -20.69 -40.18 24.76
C LEU A 276 -22.04 -40.25 24.03
N PHE A 277 -22.47 -39.15 23.40
CA PHE A 277 -23.67 -39.16 22.55
C PHE A 277 -23.50 -40.11 21.38
N LYS A 278 -22.35 -40.04 20.69
CA LYS A 278 -22.04 -40.91 19.54
C LYS A 278 -22.01 -42.39 19.95
N GLU A 279 -21.35 -42.72 21.07
CA GLU A 279 -21.26 -44.09 21.58
C GLU A 279 -22.66 -44.64 21.96
N ASN A 280 -23.49 -43.81 22.65
CA ASN A 280 -24.83 -44.21 23.05
C ASN A 280 -25.80 -44.49 21.90
N HIS A 281 -25.55 -43.86 20.76
CA HIS A 281 -26.41 -43.98 19.57
C HIS A 281 -25.76 -44.76 18.43
N GLY A 282 -24.59 -45.39 18.65
CA GLY A 282 -23.91 -46.22 17.66
C GLY A 282 -23.42 -45.48 16.43
N ILE A 283 -23.03 -44.18 16.58
CA ILE A 283 -22.69 -43.26 15.51
C ILE A 283 -21.18 -43.29 15.30
N SER A 284 -20.72 -43.52 14.06
CA SER A 284 -19.31 -43.43 13.70
C SER A 284 -18.89 -41.98 13.39
N GLU A 285 -17.58 -41.70 13.40
CA GLU A 285 -17.06 -40.36 13.08
C GLU A 285 -17.29 -39.92 11.61
N GLU A 286 -17.52 -40.88 10.72
CA GLU A 286 -17.71 -40.68 9.28
C GLU A 286 -19.18 -40.45 8.88
N ASP A 287 -20.12 -40.69 9.77
CA ASP A 287 -21.54 -40.55 9.47
C ASP A 287 -21.98 -39.10 9.41
N LYS A 288 -22.53 -38.71 8.24
CA LYS A 288 -23.31 -37.46 8.15
C LYS A 288 -24.64 -37.64 8.88
N LEU A 289 -24.72 -37.07 10.07
CA LEU A 289 -25.77 -37.34 11.02
C LEU A 289 -26.97 -36.41 10.86
N ASP A 290 -28.13 -37.07 10.77
CA ASP A 290 -29.44 -36.47 10.86
C ASP A 290 -30.13 -37.01 12.12
N LEU A 291 -30.57 -36.12 13.03
CA LEU A 291 -31.27 -36.49 14.25
C LEU A 291 -32.50 -37.38 14.00
N TYR A 292 -33.20 -37.15 12.87
CA TYR A 292 -34.36 -37.98 12.53
C TYR A 292 -34.00 -39.44 12.31
N LYS A 293 -32.87 -39.71 11.65
CA LYS A 293 -32.34 -41.08 11.49
C LYS A 293 -31.94 -41.73 12.81
N ILE A 294 -31.44 -40.94 13.76
CA ILE A 294 -31.04 -41.47 15.07
C ILE A 294 -32.25 -41.87 15.87
N TYR A 295 -33.33 -41.07 15.81
CA TYR A 295 -34.59 -41.42 16.49
C TYR A 295 -35.31 -42.60 15.84
N GLU A 296 -35.21 -42.80 14.54
CA GLU A 296 -35.72 -43.99 13.82
C GLU A 296 -34.96 -45.26 14.27
N LEU A 297 -33.65 -45.17 14.50
CA LEU A 297 -32.81 -46.27 14.95
C LEU A 297 -32.97 -46.60 16.47
N ALA A 298 -33.45 -45.66 17.25
CA ALA A 298 -33.65 -45.80 18.72
C ALA A 298 -35.10 -46.17 19.08
N GLY A 299 -35.99 -46.29 18.12
CA GLY A 299 -37.43 -46.50 18.28
C GLY A 299 -37.94 -47.94 18.15
N ASP A 300 -37.07 -48.94 18.20
CA ASP A 300 -37.42 -50.34 18.28
C ASP A 300 -37.11 -50.96 19.66
#